data_db251dab5067e7d62d1bfa9795b3a1a7
#
_entry.id   db251dab5067e7d62d1bfa9795b3a1a7
#
_cell.length_a   1.000
_cell.length_b   1.000
_cell.length_c   1.000
_cell.angle_alpha   90.00
_cell.angle_beta   90.00
_cell.angle_gamma   90.00
#
_symmetry.space_group_name_H-M   'P 1'
#
loop_
_entity.id
_entity.type
_entity.pdbx_description
1 polymer ?
#
loop_
_entity_poly.entity_id
_entity_poly.type
_entity_poly.pdbx_seq_one_letter_code
_entity_poly.pdbx_strand_id
1 'polypeptide(L)'
;GFLDRAVGPAVCTAQRVVRGTPEEVEERLLRWIDDNELFTIQRQLPGRISWEPLRGMQVAFRKSAAVLGSTKRPFMLSRAGTLNATITALEPGFCHVSFSADLHPVRGAFLGGWAGLSGAGVLSSGILAIMTPFLWIALVPIPVFLGAGVGVLRQFGPVAERVQLGLERALDHLERGEVKPTHAMPGTTASLVGTVIQEVRRALKP
;
A
#
# COMPACT_ATOMS: atom_id res chain seq x y z
N GLY A 1 -21.16 1.37 8.70
CA GLY A 1 -21.75 2.60 9.27
C GLY A 1 -22.00 3.67 8.20
N PHE A 2 -22.58 4.83 8.58
CA PHE A 2 -22.85 5.94 7.64
C PHE A 2 -21.57 6.41 6.92
N LEU A 3 -20.46 6.53 7.65
CA LEU A 3 -19.17 6.93 7.10
C LEU A 3 -18.63 5.92 6.07
N ASP A 4 -18.92 4.64 6.22
CA ASP A 4 -18.45 3.62 5.27
C ASP A 4 -19.21 3.70 3.95
N ARG A 5 -20.46 4.17 3.97
CA ARG A 5 -21.24 4.43 2.75
C ARG A 5 -20.82 5.72 2.06
N ALA A 6 -20.44 6.75 2.82
CA ALA A 6 -20.14 8.07 2.28
C ALA A 6 -18.69 8.18 1.79
N VAL A 7 -17.75 7.56 2.49
CA VAL A 7 -16.30 7.69 2.24
C VAL A 7 -15.68 6.40 1.72
N GLY A 8 -16.21 5.23 2.12
CA GLY A 8 -15.68 3.92 1.80
C GLY A 8 -15.20 3.15 3.04
N PRO A 9 -14.90 1.84 2.88
CA PRO A 9 -14.51 0.99 3.99
C PRO A 9 -13.15 1.39 4.57
N ALA A 10 -13.05 1.38 5.89
CA ALA A 10 -11.79 1.62 6.59
C ALA A 10 -10.88 0.39 6.65
N VAL A 11 -11.44 -0.79 6.39
CA VAL A 11 -10.72 -2.07 6.33
C VAL A 11 -11.18 -2.81 5.08
N CYS A 12 -10.23 -3.22 4.25
CA CYS A 12 -10.46 -4.11 3.12
C CYS A 12 -10.09 -5.53 3.54
N THR A 13 -10.93 -6.49 3.19
CA THR A 13 -10.69 -7.91 3.50
C THR A 13 -10.89 -8.78 2.26
N ALA A 14 -10.03 -9.78 2.10
CA ALA A 14 -10.19 -10.81 1.11
C ALA A 14 -9.93 -12.17 1.75
N GLN A 15 -10.68 -13.20 1.35
CA GLN A 15 -10.56 -14.53 1.92
C GLN A 15 -10.59 -15.57 0.81
N ARG A 16 -9.79 -16.62 0.96
CA ARG A 16 -9.76 -17.71 -0.01
C ARG A 16 -9.26 -19.01 0.62
N VAL A 17 -9.70 -20.12 0.06
CA VAL A 17 -9.17 -21.45 0.38
C VAL A 17 -8.06 -21.76 -0.62
N VAL A 18 -6.87 -22.06 -0.11
CA VAL A 18 -5.66 -22.30 -0.89
C VAL A 18 -5.13 -23.70 -0.60
N ARG A 19 -4.57 -24.36 -1.62
CA ARG A 19 -3.91 -25.67 -1.46
C ARG A 19 -2.52 -25.52 -0.87
N GLY A 20 -2.19 -26.38 0.07
CA GLY A 20 -0.88 -26.46 0.73
C GLY A 20 -1.00 -26.58 2.23
N THR A 21 0.14 -26.81 2.88
CA THR A 21 0.24 -26.75 4.34
C THR A 21 0.27 -25.28 4.81
N PRO A 22 -0.09 -24.97 6.06
CA PRO A 22 -0.03 -23.62 6.59
C PRO A 22 1.36 -22.99 6.41
N GLU A 23 2.42 -23.77 6.63
CA GLU A 23 3.81 -23.33 6.53
C GLU A 23 4.19 -22.98 5.08
N GLU A 24 3.79 -23.81 4.12
CA GLU A 24 4.03 -23.54 2.69
C GLU A 24 3.28 -22.30 2.21
N VAL A 25 2.03 -22.14 2.64
CA VAL A 25 1.21 -20.97 2.28
C VAL A 25 1.79 -19.70 2.90
N GLU A 26 2.24 -19.77 4.16
CA GLU A 26 2.91 -18.70 4.86
C GLU A 26 4.19 -18.25 4.11
N GLU A 27 5.05 -19.20 3.74
CA GLU A 27 6.29 -18.91 3.03
C GLU A 27 6.04 -18.28 1.65
N ARG A 28 5.03 -18.78 0.90
CA ARG A 28 4.63 -18.19 -0.39
C ARG A 28 4.11 -16.77 -0.24
N LEU A 29 3.31 -16.50 0.80
CA LEU A 29 2.76 -15.19 1.07
C LEU A 29 3.86 -14.20 1.45
N LEU A 30 4.80 -14.61 2.31
CA LEU A 30 5.96 -13.80 2.69
C LEU A 30 6.80 -13.41 1.47
N ARG A 31 7.14 -14.36 0.61
CA ARG A 31 7.89 -14.09 -0.63
C ARG A 31 7.14 -13.15 -1.56
N TRP A 32 5.83 -13.39 -1.73
CA TRP A 32 5.03 -12.54 -2.62
C TRP A 32 5.00 -11.09 -2.16
N ILE A 33 4.82 -10.84 -0.86
CA ILE A 33 4.80 -9.48 -0.30
C ILE A 33 6.17 -8.82 -0.43
N ASP A 34 7.25 -9.54 -0.12
CA ASP A 34 8.61 -8.99 -0.25
C ASP A 34 8.96 -8.62 -1.69
N ASP A 35 8.53 -9.44 -2.66
CA ASP A 35 8.80 -9.21 -4.08
C ASP A 35 7.94 -8.12 -4.71
N ASN A 36 6.68 -7.97 -4.28
CA ASN A 36 5.70 -7.14 -4.99
C ASN A 36 5.26 -5.89 -4.24
N GLU A 37 5.50 -5.80 -2.93
CA GLU A 37 4.99 -4.70 -2.11
C GLU A 37 6.10 -4.07 -1.24
N LEU A 38 5.80 -2.89 -0.68
CA LEU A 38 6.72 -2.10 0.14
C LEU A 38 6.38 -2.26 1.63
N PHE A 39 6.45 -3.49 2.12
CA PHE A 39 6.14 -3.81 3.50
C PHE A 39 7.31 -4.50 4.20
N THR A 40 7.34 -4.38 5.52
CA THR A 40 8.23 -5.13 6.41
C THR A 40 7.41 -5.91 7.42
N ILE A 41 7.92 -7.05 7.84
CA ILE A 41 7.26 -7.88 8.85
C ILE A 41 7.32 -7.14 10.18
N GLN A 42 6.16 -6.85 10.77
CA GLN A 42 6.03 -6.29 12.11
C GLN A 42 5.98 -7.40 13.15
N ARG A 43 5.17 -8.42 12.89
CA ARG A 43 4.99 -9.55 13.79
C ARG A 43 4.69 -10.80 13.01
N GLN A 44 5.36 -11.89 13.36
CA GLN A 44 5.12 -13.22 12.82
C GLN A 44 4.81 -14.17 13.97
N LEU A 45 3.64 -14.77 13.90
CA LEU A 45 3.18 -15.83 14.79
C LEU A 45 2.68 -16.99 13.92
N PRO A 46 2.74 -18.24 14.37
CA PRO A 46 2.23 -19.36 13.61
C PRO A 46 0.78 -19.12 13.13
N GLY A 47 0.57 -19.10 11.82
CA GLY A 47 -0.73 -18.85 11.20
C GLY A 47 -1.23 -17.40 11.25
N ARG A 48 -0.46 -16.45 11.78
CA ARG A 48 -0.83 -15.04 11.79
C ARG A 48 0.38 -14.15 11.56
N ILE A 49 0.33 -13.35 10.51
CA ILE A 49 1.41 -12.45 10.13
C ILE A 49 0.85 -11.03 10.01
N SER A 50 1.60 -10.05 10.50
CA SER A 50 1.30 -8.64 10.29
C SER A 50 2.50 -7.91 9.70
N TRP A 51 2.22 -6.98 8.79
CA TRP A 51 3.19 -6.16 8.10
C TRP A 51 2.87 -4.69 8.28
N GLU A 52 3.93 -3.90 8.35
CA GLU A 52 3.87 -2.44 8.32
C GLU A 52 4.48 -1.90 7.02
N PRO A 53 3.99 -0.75 6.51
CA PRO A 53 4.59 -0.12 5.36
C PRO A 53 6.02 0.32 5.68
N LEU A 54 6.93 0.05 4.75
CA LEU A 54 8.29 0.56 4.80
C LEU A 54 8.27 2.10 4.90
N ARG A 55 9.09 2.67 5.78
CA ARG A 55 9.19 4.12 6.01
C ARG A 55 10.59 4.63 5.67
N GLY A 56 10.67 5.92 5.36
CA GLY A 56 11.93 6.62 5.17
C GLY A 56 12.67 6.28 3.87
N MET A 57 13.99 6.31 3.93
CA MET A 57 14.90 6.20 2.77
C MET A 57 14.81 4.83 2.06
N GLN A 58 14.44 3.77 2.78
CA GLN A 58 14.28 2.42 2.21
C GLN A 58 13.19 2.36 1.13
N VAL A 59 12.12 3.15 1.29
CA VAL A 59 11.06 3.28 0.27
C VAL A 59 11.60 3.90 -1.01
N ALA A 60 12.44 4.94 -0.88
CA ALA A 60 13.05 5.60 -2.03
C ALA A 60 13.97 4.66 -2.79
N PHE A 61 14.81 3.89 -2.09
CA PHE A 61 15.70 2.90 -2.71
C PHE A 61 14.94 1.78 -3.41
N ARG A 62 13.92 1.18 -2.78
CA ARG A 62 13.10 0.14 -3.43
C ARG A 62 12.31 0.67 -4.63
N LYS A 63 11.78 1.89 -4.55
CA LYS A 63 11.10 2.53 -5.69
C LYS A 63 12.04 2.81 -6.85
N SER A 64 13.24 3.34 -6.59
CA SER A 64 14.24 3.58 -7.63
C SER A 64 14.75 2.29 -8.26
N ALA A 65 14.98 1.24 -7.47
CA ALA A 65 15.34 -0.08 -7.98
C ALA A 65 14.23 -0.68 -8.86
N ALA A 66 12.96 -0.53 -8.49
CA ALA A 66 11.83 -0.99 -9.28
C ALA A 66 11.68 -0.23 -10.61
N VAL A 67 12.03 1.06 -10.64
CA VAL A 67 12.03 1.88 -11.86
C VAL A 67 13.18 1.49 -12.80
N LEU A 68 14.36 1.22 -12.25
CA LEU A 68 15.54 0.79 -13.03
C LEU A 68 15.40 -0.65 -13.52
N GLY A 69 14.69 -1.50 -12.77
CA GLY A 69 14.48 -2.92 -13.06
C GLY A 69 13.30 -3.20 -13.97
N SER A 70 13.03 -2.46 -15.04
CA SER A 70 12.09 -2.78 -16.13
C SER A 70 10.71 -3.37 -15.75
N THR A 71 10.45 -3.65 -14.48
CA THR A 71 9.19 -4.17 -13.95
C THR A 71 8.41 -3.02 -13.31
N LYS A 72 7.58 -2.35 -14.10
CA LYS A 72 6.55 -1.41 -13.60
C LYS A 72 5.50 -2.20 -12.80
N ARG A 73 5.86 -2.67 -11.61
CA ARG A 73 4.91 -3.31 -10.69
C ARG A 73 4.19 -2.21 -9.93
N PRO A 74 2.87 -2.09 -10.08
CA PRO A 74 2.10 -1.18 -9.25
C PRO A 74 2.09 -1.72 -7.82
N PHE A 75 2.71 -1.04 -6.88
CA PHE A 75 2.61 -1.33 -5.45
C PHE A 75 1.17 -0.99 -5.00
N MET A 76 0.25 -1.96 -5.15
CA MET A 76 -1.19 -1.72 -4.97
C MET A 76 -1.56 -1.55 -3.51
N LEU A 77 -0.85 -2.24 -2.61
CA LEU A 77 -1.08 -2.23 -1.17
C LEU A 77 -0.34 -1.08 -0.45
N SER A 78 0.54 -0.36 -1.13
CA SER A 78 1.43 0.66 -0.53
C SER A 78 0.72 1.80 0.23
N ARG A 79 -0.59 1.93 0.05
CA ARG A 79 -1.45 2.89 0.76
C ARG A 79 -2.08 2.33 2.04
N ALA A 80 -2.00 1.01 2.27
CA ALA A 80 -2.50 0.42 3.51
C ALA A 80 -1.59 0.81 4.69
N GLY A 81 -2.20 1.04 5.87
CA GLY A 81 -1.48 1.34 7.11
C GLY A 81 -0.84 0.09 7.69
N THR A 82 -1.58 -1.01 7.75
CA THR A 82 -1.08 -2.32 8.16
C THR A 82 -1.76 -3.40 7.33
N LEU A 83 -1.04 -4.50 7.12
CA LEU A 83 -1.58 -5.71 6.50
C LEU A 83 -1.56 -6.82 7.54
N ASN A 84 -2.64 -7.61 7.59
CA ASN A 84 -2.71 -8.77 8.45
C ASN A 84 -3.18 -9.97 7.63
N ALA A 85 -2.48 -11.10 7.76
CA ALA A 85 -2.91 -12.38 7.22
C ALA A 85 -3.14 -13.37 8.36
N THR A 86 -4.22 -14.13 8.25
CA THR A 86 -4.51 -15.26 9.13
C THR A 86 -4.66 -16.51 8.26
N ILE A 87 -3.86 -17.53 8.57
CA ILE A 87 -3.83 -18.80 7.85
C ILE A 87 -4.33 -19.86 8.82
N THR A 88 -5.41 -20.53 8.47
CA THR A 88 -6.03 -21.58 9.30
C THR A 88 -6.10 -22.86 8.48
N ALA A 89 -5.56 -23.95 9.00
CA ALA A 89 -5.73 -25.27 8.40
C ALA A 89 -7.21 -25.66 8.45
N LEU A 90 -7.77 -26.13 7.34
CA LEU A 90 -9.15 -26.66 7.26
C LEU A 90 -9.13 -28.19 7.23
N GLU A 91 -8.50 -28.73 6.20
CA GLU A 91 -8.38 -30.16 5.96
C GLU A 91 -6.94 -30.47 5.52
N PRO A 92 -6.49 -31.72 5.55
CA PRO A 92 -5.18 -32.09 5.04
C PRO A 92 -4.96 -31.57 3.61
N GLY A 93 -4.02 -30.66 3.44
CA GLY A 93 -3.68 -30.06 2.15
C GLY A 93 -4.49 -28.82 1.74
N PHE A 94 -5.36 -28.28 2.61
CA PHE A 94 -6.10 -27.04 2.35
C PHE A 94 -6.06 -26.09 3.53
N CYS A 95 -5.84 -24.82 3.26
CA CYS A 95 -5.80 -23.75 4.23
C CYS A 95 -6.77 -22.64 3.86
N HIS A 96 -7.44 -22.07 4.85
CA HIS A 96 -8.19 -20.84 4.72
C HIS A 96 -7.26 -19.66 5.01
N VAL A 97 -7.11 -18.76 4.05
CA VAL A 97 -6.34 -17.54 4.17
C VAL A 97 -7.30 -16.36 4.22
N SER A 98 -7.25 -15.61 5.31
CA SER A 98 -7.94 -14.34 5.46
C SER A 98 -6.91 -13.22 5.47
N PHE A 99 -7.00 -12.32 4.51
CA PHE A 99 -6.08 -11.20 4.34
C PHE A 99 -6.83 -9.89 4.53
N SER A 100 -6.32 -9.02 5.39
CA SER A 100 -6.95 -7.73 5.69
C SER A 100 -5.94 -6.59 5.62
N ALA A 101 -6.40 -5.46 5.08
CA ALA A 101 -5.64 -4.21 4.97
C ALA A 101 -6.35 -3.11 5.76
N ASP A 102 -5.64 -2.47 6.66
CA ASP A 102 -6.14 -1.34 7.44
C ASP A 102 -5.91 -0.04 6.68
N LEU A 103 -7.00 0.68 6.41
CA LEU A 103 -7.03 1.97 5.74
C LEU A 103 -7.39 3.14 6.69
N HIS A 104 -7.54 2.88 8.01
CA HIS A 104 -7.87 3.92 8.97
C HIS A 104 -6.95 5.15 8.90
N PRO A 105 -5.60 5.01 8.82
CA PRO A 105 -4.70 6.16 8.74
C PRO A 105 -4.93 6.99 7.49
N VAL A 106 -5.13 6.33 6.35
CA VAL A 106 -5.38 7.00 5.06
C VAL A 106 -6.73 7.69 5.08
N ARG A 107 -7.78 6.98 5.52
CA ARG A 107 -9.13 7.54 5.68
C ARG A 107 -9.13 8.75 6.62
N GLY A 108 -8.39 8.66 7.74
CA GLY A 108 -8.21 9.78 8.66
C GLY A 108 -7.58 10.99 8.01
N ALA A 109 -6.57 10.80 7.14
CA ALA A 109 -5.94 11.87 6.39
C ALA A 109 -6.91 12.57 5.41
N PHE A 110 -7.76 11.80 4.70
CA PHE A 110 -8.79 12.36 3.81
C PHE A 110 -9.87 13.11 4.57
N LEU A 111 -10.34 12.56 5.71
CA LEU A 111 -11.31 13.25 6.58
C LEU A 111 -10.72 14.51 7.19
N GLY A 112 -9.48 14.47 7.66
CA GLY A 112 -8.76 15.64 8.18
C GLY A 112 -8.56 16.71 7.10
N GLY A 113 -8.22 16.32 5.88
CA GLY A 113 -8.13 17.22 4.73
C GLY A 113 -9.46 17.91 4.43
N TRP A 114 -10.56 17.14 4.42
CA TRP A 114 -11.90 17.70 4.25
C TRP A 114 -12.25 18.68 5.37
N ALA A 115 -12.05 18.30 6.63
CA ALA A 115 -12.35 19.14 7.78
C ALA A 115 -11.50 20.42 7.79
N GLY A 116 -10.22 20.31 7.44
CA GLY A 116 -9.31 21.45 7.32
C GLY A 116 -9.74 22.43 6.23
N LEU A 117 -10.08 21.94 5.05
CA LEU A 117 -10.59 22.80 3.97
C LEU A 117 -11.91 23.47 4.34
N SER A 118 -12.87 22.72 4.89
CA SER A 118 -14.15 23.27 5.33
C SER A 118 -13.96 24.34 6.42
N GLY A 119 -13.09 24.08 7.40
CA GLY A 119 -12.73 25.05 8.43
C GLY A 119 -12.07 26.31 7.88
N ALA A 120 -11.16 26.19 6.91
CA ALA A 120 -10.54 27.31 6.22
C ALA A 120 -11.58 28.17 5.48
N GLY A 121 -12.61 27.53 4.88
CA GLY A 121 -13.73 28.23 4.23
C GLY A 121 -14.54 29.08 5.21
N VAL A 122 -14.84 28.54 6.39
CA VAL A 122 -15.56 29.27 7.44
C VAL A 122 -14.72 30.43 7.99
N LEU A 123 -13.45 30.18 8.28
CA LEU A 123 -12.55 31.22 8.80
C LEU A 123 -12.34 32.37 7.79
N SER A 124 -12.11 32.04 6.52
CA SER A 124 -11.96 33.06 5.48
C SER A 124 -13.24 33.86 5.26
N SER A 125 -14.41 33.24 5.35
CA SER A 125 -15.70 33.94 5.32
C SER A 125 -15.85 34.89 6.48
N GLY A 126 -15.48 34.50 7.71
CA GLY A 126 -15.52 35.37 8.89
C GLY A 126 -14.61 36.60 8.73
N ILE A 127 -13.40 36.43 8.23
CA ILE A 127 -12.47 37.54 7.99
C ILE A 127 -13.03 38.51 6.93
N LEU A 128 -13.57 37.97 5.82
CA LEU A 128 -14.16 38.77 4.75
C LEU A 128 -15.39 39.53 5.25
N ALA A 129 -16.23 38.96 6.11
CA ALA A 129 -17.40 39.61 6.67
C ALA A 129 -17.05 40.84 7.54
N ILE A 130 -15.87 40.82 8.17
CA ILE A 130 -15.36 41.95 8.96
C ILE A 130 -14.77 43.05 8.06
N MET A 131 -14.10 42.64 6.96
CA MET A 131 -13.37 43.55 6.12
C MET A 131 -14.17 44.16 4.97
N THR A 132 -15.31 43.57 4.59
CA THR A 132 -16.10 44.04 3.46
C THR A 132 -17.53 44.41 3.88
N PRO A 133 -18.09 45.54 3.38
CA PRO A 133 -19.47 45.91 3.65
C PRO A 133 -20.51 45.00 2.93
N PHE A 134 -20.05 44.15 2.02
CA PHE A 134 -20.88 43.31 1.19
C PHE A 134 -20.91 41.87 1.72
N LEU A 135 -21.94 41.54 2.51
CA LEU A 135 -22.09 40.24 3.18
C LEU A 135 -22.14 39.05 2.21
N TRP A 136 -22.63 39.24 0.99
CA TRP A 136 -22.73 38.19 -0.01
C TRP A 136 -21.35 37.73 -0.52
N ILE A 137 -20.33 38.63 -0.55
CA ILE A 137 -18.95 38.26 -0.91
C ILE A 137 -18.35 37.39 0.18
N ALA A 138 -18.63 37.64 1.42
CA ALA A 138 -18.15 36.86 2.55
C ALA A 138 -18.67 35.40 2.55
N LEU A 139 -19.83 35.15 1.91
CA LEU A 139 -20.41 33.81 1.83
C LEU A 139 -19.80 32.94 0.71
N VAL A 140 -19.10 33.53 -0.28
CA VAL A 140 -18.54 32.80 -1.43
C VAL A 140 -17.51 31.72 -1.04
N PRO A 141 -16.60 31.92 -0.08
CA PRO A 141 -15.61 30.88 0.27
C PRO A 141 -16.24 29.58 0.78
N ILE A 142 -17.36 29.63 1.50
CA ILE A 142 -17.98 28.44 2.10
C ILE A 142 -18.28 27.36 1.04
N PRO A 143 -19.10 27.60 0.00
CA PRO A 143 -19.42 26.57 -0.97
C PRO A 143 -18.19 26.13 -1.79
N VAL A 144 -17.23 27.02 -2.03
CA VAL A 144 -16.00 26.68 -2.78
C VAL A 144 -15.17 25.67 -1.99
N PHE A 145 -14.90 25.95 -0.71
CA PHE A 145 -14.10 25.07 0.14
C PHE A 145 -14.85 23.78 0.52
N LEU A 146 -16.18 23.83 0.69
CA LEU A 146 -16.98 22.61 0.86
C LEU A 146 -16.93 21.73 -0.38
N GLY A 147 -17.07 22.31 -1.57
CA GLY A 147 -16.96 21.58 -2.84
C GLY A 147 -15.58 20.95 -3.03
N ALA A 148 -14.52 21.69 -2.76
CA ALA A 148 -13.15 21.18 -2.80
C ALA A 148 -12.94 20.04 -1.79
N GLY A 149 -13.48 20.19 -0.57
CA GLY A 149 -13.42 19.17 0.47
C GLY A 149 -14.13 17.87 0.06
N VAL A 150 -15.32 17.95 -0.55
CA VAL A 150 -16.03 16.78 -1.09
C VAL A 150 -15.21 16.12 -2.20
N GLY A 151 -14.54 16.91 -3.05
CA GLY A 151 -13.61 16.40 -4.06
C GLY A 151 -12.49 15.56 -3.45
N VAL A 152 -11.91 16.01 -2.35
CA VAL A 152 -10.88 15.26 -1.60
C VAL A 152 -11.44 13.95 -1.07
N LEU A 153 -12.61 13.94 -0.45
CA LEU A 153 -13.25 12.72 0.05
C LEU A 153 -13.51 11.68 -1.05
N ARG A 154 -13.94 12.12 -2.23
CA ARG A 154 -14.21 11.23 -3.37
C ARG A 154 -12.96 10.52 -3.89
N GLN A 155 -11.78 11.07 -3.64
CA GLN A 155 -10.50 10.42 -4.03
C GLN A 155 -10.15 9.21 -3.18
N PHE A 156 -10.81 9.01 -2.04
CA PHE A 156 -10.56 7.83 -1.20
C PHE A 156 -11.11 6.54 -1.83
N GLY A 157 -12.27 6.58 -2.49
CA GLY A 157 -12.89 5.41 -3.14
C GLY A 157 -11.91 4.63 -4.04
N PRO A 158 -11.29 5.28 -5.05
CA PRO A 158 -10.30 4.62 -5.91
C PRO A 158 -9.08 4.05 -5.17
N VAL A 159 -8.73 4.60 -4.00
CA VAL A 159 -7.64 4.06 -3.17
C VAL A 159 -8.07 2.74 -2.53
N ALA A 160 -9.25 2.69 -1.94
CA ALA A 160 -9.80 1.49 -1.33
C ALA A 160 -9.97 0.35 -2.36
N GLU A 161 -10.50 0.67 -3.55
CA GLU A 161 -10.64 -0.30 -4.66
C GLU A 161 -9.29 -0.88 -5.09
N ARG A 162 -8.25 -0.05 -5.23
CA ARG A 162 -6.90 -0.53 -5.58
C ARG A 162 -6.32 -1.47 -4.54
N VAL A 163 -6.52 -1.16 -3.26
CA VAL A 163 -6.07 -2.03 -2.16
C VAL A 163 -6.85 -3.34 -2.18
N GLN A 164 -8.17 -3.30 -2.40
CA GLN A 164 -8.99 -4.51 -2.52
C GLN A 164 -8.50 -5.40 -3.67
N LEU A 165 -8.29 -4.83 -4.84
CA LEU A 165 -7.73 -5.56 -6.00
C LEU A 165 -6.32 -6.12 -5.71
N GLY A 166 -5.52 -5.40 -4.92
CA GLY A 166 -4.20 -5.88 -4.49
C GLY A 166 -4.29 -7.12 -3.61
N LEU A 167 -5.23 -7.13 -2.66
CA LEU A 167 -5.49 -8.30 -1.79
C LEU A 167 -5.98 -9.50 -2.60
N GLU A 168 -6.92 -9.30 -3.52
CA GLU A 168 -7.43 -10.35 -4.39
C GLU A 168 -6.33 -10.93 -5.28
N ARG A 169 -5.47 -10.08 -5.84
CA ARG A 169 -4.32 -10.52 -6.66
C ARG A 169 -3.33 -11.36 -5.84
N ALA A 170 -3.08 -10.98 -4.58
CA ALA A 170 -2.22 -11.76 -3.69
C ALA A 170 -2.81 -13.16 -3.47
N LEU A 171 -4.10 -13.26 -3.20
CA LEU A 171 -4.78 -14.52 -3.00
C LEU A 171 -4.88 -15.37 -4.27
N ASP A 172 -5.12 -14.74 -5.44
CA ASP A 172 -5.10 -15.43 -6.74
C ASP A 172 -3.73 -16.04 -7.04
N HIS A 173 -2.66 -15.34 -6.68
CA HIS A 173 -1.30 -15.87 -6.83
C HIS A 173 -1.06 -17.10 -5.95
N LEU A 174 -1.53 -17.05 -4.70
CA LEU A 174 -1.44 -18.19 -3.77
C LEU A 174 -2.25 -19.40 -4.26
N GLU A 175 -3.45 -19.16 -4.80
CA GLU A 175 -4.33 -20.22 -5.31
C GLU A 175 -3.74 -20.93 -6.54
N ARG A 176 -3.18 -20.17 -7.47
CA ARG A 176 -2.58 -20.74 -8.69
C ARG A 176 -1.33 -21.58 -8.40
N GLY A 177 -0.77 -21.48 -7.21
CA GLY A 177 0.44 -22.22 -6.85
C GLY A 177 1.64 -21.91 -7.73
N GLU A 178 1.61 -20.80 -8.48
CA GLU A 178 2.71 -20.35 -9.32
C GLU A 178 3.91 -19.97 -8.43
N VAL A 179 4.60 -21.00 -7.96
CA VAL A 179 6.04 -20.88 -7.73
C VAL A 179 6.63 -20.62 -9.11
N LYS A 180 6.70 -19.37 -9.54
CA LYS A 180 7.73 -19.03 -10.53
C LYS A 180 9.01 -19.55 -9.91
N PRO A 181 9.68 -20.55 -10.55
CA PRO A 181 11.02 -20.87 -10.12
C PRO A 181 11.72 -19.52 -10.09
N THR A 182 12.28 -19.15 -8.95
CA THR A 182 13.23 -18.08 -8.88
C THR A 182 14.21 -18.42 -9.97
N HIS A 183 14.10 -17.76 -11.12
CA HIS A 183 15.25 -17.63 -11.99
C HIS A 183 16.24 -16.87 -11.10
N ALA A 184 16.97 -17.63 -10.30
CA ALA A 184 18.29 -17.25 -9.91
C ALA A 184 18.88 -16.76 -11.23
N MET A 185 18.93 -15.45 -11.43
CA MET A 185 19.70 -14.88 -12.52
C MET A 185 21.07 -15.48 -12.35
N PRO A 186 21.54 -16.33 -13.30
CA PRO A 186 22.88 -16.83 -13.20
C PRO A 186 23.77 -15.61 -13.34
N GLY A 187 24.32 -15.12 -12.21
CA GLY A 187 25.61 -14.49 -12.18
C GLY A 187 25.87 -13.18 -12.90
N THR A 188 24.86 -12.43 -13.39
CA THR A 188 25.17 -11.24 -14.22
C THR A 188 25.68 -10.07 -13.36
N THR A 189 25.18 -9.88 -12.16
CA THR A 189 25.69 -8.83 -11.26
C THR A 189 26.97 -9.24 -10.55
N ALA A 190 27.10 -10.50 -10.16
CA ALA A 190 28.34 -11.02 -9.59
C ALA A 190 29.47 -11.04 -10.63
N SER A 191 29.16 -11.31 -11.92
CA SER A 191 30.15 -11.28 -13.00
C SER A 191 30.62 -9.85 -13.32
N LEU A 192 29.71 -8.87 -13.33
CA LEU A 192 30.08 -7.48 -13.59
C LEU A 192 30.92 -6.88 -12.45
N VAL A 193 30.57 -7.15 -11.19
CA VAL A 193 31.36 -6.71 -10.05
C VAL A 193 32.73 -7.43 -10.04
N GLY A 194 32.77 -8.74 -10.38
CA GLY A 194 34.01 -9.49 -10.52
C GLY A 194 34.91 -8.94 -11.62
N THR A 195 34.34 -8.55 -12.77
CA THR A 195 35.07 -7.98 -13.89
C THR A 195 35.65 -6.61 -13.56
N VAL A 196 34.85 -5.75 -12.93
CA VAL A 196 35.28 -4.40 -12.49
C VAL A 196 36.38 -4.49 -11.43
N ILE A 197 36.28 -5.39 -10.46
CA ILE A 197 37.34 -5.62 -9.46
C ILE A 197 38.60 -6.15 -10.08
N GLN A 198 38.50 -7.01 -11.08
CA GLN A 198 39.66 -7.53 -11.80
C GLN A 198 40.35 -6.46 -12.65
N GLU A 199 39.59 -5.59 -13.31
CA GLU A 199 40.07 -4.45 -14.09
C GLU A 199 40.79 -3.44 -13.22
N VAL A 200 40.21 -3.05 -12.08
CA VAL A 200 40.82 -2.15 -11.07
C VAL A 200 42.10 -2.76 -10.49
N ARG A 201 42.11 -4.08 -10.24
CA ARG A 201 43.33 -4.78 -9.74
C ARG A 201 44.42 -4.84 -10.80
N ARG A 202 44.07 -4.87 -12.09
CA ARG A 202 45.04 -4.82 -13.20
C ARG A 202 45.61 -3.42 -13.38
N ALA A 203 44.82 -2.39 -13.22
CA ALA A 203 45.24 -0.99 -13.30
C ALA A 203 46.09 -0.51 -12.11
N LEU A 204 46.05 -1.23 -10.98
CA LEU A 204 46.82 -0.90 -9.77
C LEU A 204 48.08 -1.73 -9.59
N LYS A 205 48.44 -2.56 -10.58
CA LYS A 205 49.70 -3.31 -10.56
C LYS A 205 50.78 -2.47 -11.24
N PRO A 206 51.85 -2.00 -10.52
CA PRO A 206 52.94 -1.23 -11.09
C PRO A 206 53.75 -2.05 -12.07
#